data_da32c53e83d470f54aa9f2b302971823
#
_entry.id   da32c53e83d470f54aa9f2b302971823
#
_cell.length_a   1.000
_cell.length_b   1.000
_cell.length_c   1.000
_cell.angle_alpha   90.00
_cell.angle_beta   90.00
_cell.angle_gamma   90.00
#
_symmetry.space_group_name_H-M   'P 1'
#
loop_
_entity.id
_entity.type
_entity.pdbx_description
1 polymer ?
#
loop_
_entity_poly.entity_id
_entity_poly.type
_entity_poly.pdbx_seq_one_letter_code
_entity_poly.pdbx_strand_id
1 'polypeptide(L)'
;LTQQGREEGIRRLMSINLLKRLESSVYSFRLTVDRIRKLIDGTIQTINNYQSGGCVLNLTEISDDEDFDYDDQNTDLFSVGKKVKIDLADMDYVSWKRELEKDAENLELLSLMIADITPEHDTKLQTLFDLIRKKIEHPINPGNRKLLIFTAFSDTADYLYANVSKFAKEKFGLNTAEVTGVVEGKTTIPKLRADLNTVLTCFSPISKGKDILLPGSSAEIDILIGTDCISEGQN
;
A
#
# COMPACT_ATOMS: atom_id res chain seq x y z
N LEU A 1 22.28 20.01 -12.35
CA LEU A 1 21.21 20.30 -11.38
C LEU A 1 21.87 20.84 -10.12
N THR A 2 21.46 22.04 -9.67
CA THR A 2 21.89 22.60 -8.39
C THR A 2 21.30 21.78 -7.25
N GLN A 3 21.94 21.79 -6.07
CA GLN A 3 21.42 21.09 -4.88
C GLN A 3 19.99 21.55 -4.55
N GLN A 4 19.75 22.85 -4.57
CA GLN A 4 18.43 23.46 -4.36
C GLN A 4 17.38 22.96 -5.36
N GLY A 5 17.72 22.83 -6.64
CA GLY A 5 16.80 22.28 -7.64
C GLY A 5 16.48 20.81 -7.45
N ARG A 6 17.40 20.02 -6.85
CA ARG A 6 17.19 18.64 -6.48
C ARG A 6 16.21 18.53 -5.29
N GLU A 7 16.43 19.32 -4.25
CA GLU A 7 15.56 19.36 -3.06
C GLU A 7 14.13 19.78 -3.40
N GLU A 8 13.98 20.79 -4.23
CA GLU A 8 12.67 21.23 -4.76
C GLU A 8 11.98 20.10 -5.54
N GLY A 9 12.74 19.39 -6.39
CA GLY A 9 12.26 18.26 -7.16
C GLY A 9 11.76 17.10 -6.28
N ILE A 10 12.52 16.74 -5.24
CA ILE A 10 12.17 15.69 -4.28
C ILE A 10 10.89 16.09 -3.52
N ARG A 11 10.83 17.31 -3.00
CA ARG A 11 9.65 17.82 -2.28
C ARG A 11 8.38 17.74 -3.14
N ARG A 12 8.48 18.16 -4.40
CA ARG A 12 7.35 18.10 -5.35
C ARG A 12 6.94 16.66 -5.62
N LEU A 13 7.89 15.76 -5.78
CA LEU A 13 7.62 14.34 -6.06
C LEU A 13 6.95 13.66 -4.86
N MET A 14 7.42 13.93 -3.63
CA MET A 14 6.78 13.45 -2.40
C MET A 14 5.33 13.93 -2.28
N SER A 15 5.07 15.21 -2.56
CA SER A 15 3.70 15.77 -2.54
C SER A 15 2.80 15.08 -3.56
N ILE A 16 3.30 14.84 -4.77
CA ILE A 16 2.54 14.13 -5.82
C ILE A 16 2.26 12.68 -5.38
N ASN A 17 3.23 12.01 -4.78
CA ASN A 17 3.03 10.64 -4.30
C ASN A 17 1.97 10.57 -3.19
N LEU A 18 2.00 11.47 -2.22
CA LEU A 18 0.98 11.56 -1.18
C LEU A 18 -0.43 11.76 -1.78
N LEU A 19 -0.56 12.64 -2.77
CA LEU A 19 -1.84 12.86 -3.45
C LEU A 19 -2.29 11.62 -4.22
N LYS A 20 -1.40 10.92 -4.92
CA LYS A 20 -1.71 9.66 -5.61
C LYS A 20 -2.17 8.58 -4.63
N ARG A 21 -1.55 8.49 -3.43
CA ARG A 21 -1.98 7.55 -2.41
C ARG A 21 -3.38 7.90 -1.89
N LEU A 22 -3.67 9.17 -1.65
CA LEU A 22 -5.01 9.65 -1.26
C LEU A 22 -6.04 9.34 -2.36
N GLU A 23 -5.68 9.54 -3.62
CA GLU A 23 -6.52 9.21 -4.77
C GLU A 23 -6.74 7.69 -4.88
N SER A 24 -5.76 6.89 -4.56
CA SER A 24 -5.88 5.43 -4.55
C SER A 24 -6.83 4.96 -3.45
N SER A 25 -6.50 5.23 -2.19
CA SER A 25 -7.38 4.99 -1.04
C SER A 25 -7.00 5.86 0.15
N VAL A 26 -7.99 6.26 0.94
CA VAL A 26 -7.76 6.98 2.21
C VAL A 26 -6.95 6.11 3.17
N TYR A 27 -7.12 4.80 3.14
CA TYR A 27 -6.36 3.85 3.94
C TYR A 27 -4.86 3.90 3.62
N SER A 28 -4.46 3.79 2.35
CA SER A 28 -3.05 3.88 1.91
C SER A 28 -2.44 5.25 2.26
N PHE A 29 -3.21 6.33 2.10
CA PHE A 29 -2.78 7.66 2.49
C PHE A 29 -2.53 7.76 4.00
N ARG A 30 -3.45 7.26 4.84
CA ARG A 30 -3.31 7.23 6.30
C ARG A 30 -2.05 6.47 6.74
N LEU A 31 -1.82 5.28 6.19
CA LEU A 31 -0.61 4.52 6.49
C LEU A 31 0.66 5.31 6.18
N THR A 32 0.68 6.05 5.07
CA THR A 32 1.84 6.87 4.70
C THR A 32 2.02 8.06 5.64
N VAL A 33 0.94 8.74 6.02
CA VAL A 33 0.97 9.84 7.00
C VAL A 33 1.50 9.33 8.33
N ASP A 34 1.04 8.17 8.81
CA ASP A 34 1.48 7.56 10.06
C ASP A 34 2.97 7.15 10.01
N ARG A 35 3.45 6.63 8.87
CA ARG A 35 4.88 6.33 8.64
C ARG A 35 5.74 7.60 8.70
N ILE A 36 5.33 8.66 8.02
CA ILE A 36 6.05 9.94 8.05
C ILE A 36 6.08 10.51 9.48
N ARG A 37 4.96 10.45 10.20
CA ARG A 37 4.89 10.89 11.59
C ARG A 37 5.85 10.12 12.48
N LYS A 38 5.88 8.80 12.41
CA LYS A 38 6.84 7.96 13.14
C LYS A 38 8.29 8.35 12.87
N LEU A 39 8.65 8.64 11.61
CA LEU A 39 10.00 9.10 11.25
C LEU A 39 10.33 10.45 11.89
N ILE A 40 9.38 11.39 11.90
CA ILE A 40 9.55 12.70 12.53
C ILE A 40 9.71 12.54 14.05
N ASP A 41 8.84 11.78 14.70
CA ASP A 41 8.88 11.53 16.14
C ASP A 41 10.22 10.87 16.54
N GLY A 42 10.68 9.88 15.79
CA GLY A 42 11.98 9.23 15.99
C GLY A 42 13.15 10.22 15.86
N THR A 43 13.08 11.12 14.88
CA THR A 43 14.09 12.17 14.68
C THR A 43 14.10 13.15 15.85
N ILE A 44 12.94 13.60 16.32
CA ILE A 44 12.83 14.49 17.49
C ILE A 44 13.39 13.82 18.74
N GLN A 45 13.08 12.54 18.97
CA GLN A 45 13.63 11.78 20.10
C GLN A 45 15.16 11.70 20.02
N THR A 46 15.74 11.48 18.86
CA THR A 46 17.18 11.41 18.66
C THR A 46 17.85 12.77 18.94
N ILE A 47 17.23 13.87 18.49
CA ILE A 47 17.70 15.23 18.82
C ILE A 47 17.65 15.47 20.33
N ASN A 48 16.59 15.07 21.02
CA ASN A 48 16.46 15.18 22.47
C ASN A 48 17.55 14.40 23.22
N ASN A 49 17.86 13.19 22.76
CA ASN A 49 18.92 12.37 23.33
C ASN A 49 20.32 12.99 23.12
N TYR A 50 20.55 13.61 21.95
CA TYR A 50 21.79 14.35 21.68
C TYR A 50 21.96 15.52 22.63
N GLN A 51 20.92 16.30 22.89
CA GLN A 51 20.95 17.41 23.86
C GLN A 51 21.27 16.95 25.28
N SER A 52 20.95 15.70 25.61
CA SER A 52 21.13 15.15 26.96
C SER A 52 22.46 14.46 27.22
N GLY A 53 23.27 14.13 26.19
CA GLY A 53 24.49 13.37 26.44
C GLY A 53 25.39 13.01 25.25
N GLY A 54 25.24 13.64 24.10
CA GLY A 54 26.20 13.50 22.97
C GLY A 54 26.18 12.13 22.30
N CYS A 55 25.27 11.93 21.37
CA CYS A 55 25.29 10.78 20.46
C CYS A 55 25.25 11.27 19.01
N VAL A 56 26.01 10.63 18.13
CA VAL A 56 25.96 10.90 16.68
C VAL A 56 24.65 10.38 16.12
N LEU A 57 23.92 11.20 15.39
CA LEU A 57 22.66 10.84 14.76
C LEU A 57 22.91 9.86 13.62
N ASN A 58 22.50 8.61 13.80
CA ASN A 58 22.41 7.63 12.73
C ASN A 58 20.97 7.63 12.18
N LEU A 59 20.72 8.40 11.13
CA LEU A 59 19.42 8.36 10.43
C LEU A 59 19.11 6.97 9.85
N THR A 60 20.12 6.12 9.72
CA THR A 60 19.97 4.71 9.29
C THR A 60 19.17 3.88 10.29
N GLU A 61 19.21 4.20 11.58
CA GLU A 61 18.48 3.47 12.62
C GLU A 61 16.97 3.82 12.68
N ILE A 62 16.58 4.94 12.06
CA ILE A 62 15.20 5.43 12.03
C ILE A 62 14.40 4.76 10.89
N SER A 63 15.08 4.15 9.91
CA SER A 63 14.48 3.66 8.67
C SER A 63 14.35 2.14 8.55
N ASP A 64 14.66 1.37 9.61
CA ASP A 64 14.59 -0.10 9.60
C ASP A 64 13.18 -0.67 9.85
N ASP A 65 12.12 0.15 9.76
CA ASP A 65 10.76 -0.38 9.71
C ASP A 65 10.55 -1.09 8.37
N GLU A 66 10.35 -2.41 8.44
CA GLU A 66 10.05 -3.34 7.33
C GLU A 66 8.70 -3.04 6.63
N ASP A 67 8.02 -1.97 7.01
CA ASP A 67 6.66 -1.60 6.61
C ASP A 67 6.59 -0.67 5.37
N PHE A 68 7.65 -0.60 4.56
CA PHE A 68 7.57 0.14 3.30
C PHE A 68 6.85 -0.68 2.22
N ASP A 69 5.97 -0.01 1.49
CA ASP A 69 5.32 -0.53 0.30
C ASP A 69 6.37 -0.77 -0.81
N TYR A 70 6.87 -1.99 -0.92
CA TYR A 70 7.93 -2.39 -1.86
C TYR A 70 7.48 -2.30 -3.33
N ASP A 71 6.18 -2.25 -3.60
CA ASP A 71 5.62 -2.09 -4.94
C ASP A 71 5.64 -0.61 -5.41
N ASP A 72 5.89 0.33 -4.50
CA ASP A 72 6.02 1.74 -4.87
C ASP A 72 7.43 2.01 -5.42
N GLN A 73 7.52 2.27 -6.72
CA GLN A 73 8.76 2.69 -7.40
C GLN A 73 9.39 3.94 -6.78
N ASN A 74 8.68 4.66 -5.93
CA ASN A 74 9.13 5.86 -5.23
C ASN A 74 9.51 5.60 -3.75
N THR A 75 9.52 4.35 -3.29
CA THR A 75 9.90 3.98 -1.91
C THR A 75 11.30 4.52 -1.55
N ASP A 76 12.21 4.55 -2.51
CA ASP A 76 13.55 5.15 -2.32
C ASP A 76 13.53 6.63 -1.96
N LEU A 77 12.45 7.36 -2.26
CA LEU A 77 12.32 8.78 -1.92
C LEU A 77 11.99 8.99 -0.44
N PHE A 78 11.27 8.05 0.18
CA PHE A 78 11.00 8.05 1.62
C PHE A 78 12.16 7.46 2.43
N SER A 79 13.09 6.77 1.76
CA SER A 79 14.33 6.24 2.35
C SER A 79 15.50 7.21 2.29
N VAL A 80 15.24 8.50 2.08
CA VAL A 80 16.28 9.55 2.14
C VAL A 80 16.89 9.55 3.54
N GLY A 81 18.14 9.12 3.64
CA GLY A 81 18.85 9.02 4.93
C GLY A 81 19.62 7.72 5.11
N LYS A 82 19.31 6.63 4.40
CA LYS A 82 20.07 5.37 4.52
C LYS A 82 21.57 5.49 4.22
N LYS A 83 22.03 6.56 3.55
CA LYS A 83 23.41 6.73 3.10
C LYS A 83 24.10 7.99 3.62
N VAL A 84 23.40 8.89 4.30
CA VAL A 84 23.96 10.17 4.74
C VAL A 84 23.92 10.24 6.26
N LYS A 85 25.11 10.22 6.89
CA LYS A 85 25.25 10.53 8.32
C LYS A 85 25.32 12.04 8.45
N ILE A 86 24.40 12.62 9.21
CA ILE A 86 24.40 14.04 9.54
C ILE A 86 24.87 14.18 10.98
N ASP A 87 25.94 14.94 11.19
CA ASP A 87 26.34 15.30 12.53
C ASP A 87 25.51 16.50 12.99
N LEU A 88 24.77 16.33 14.09
CA LEU A 88 23.96 17.40 14.67
C LEU A 88 24.83 18.59 15.12
N ALA A 89 26.11 18.38 15.39
CA ALA A 89 27.02 19.45 15.73
C ALA A 89 27.23 20.46 14.57
N ASP A 90 27.06 20.01 13.34
CA ASP A 90 27.31 20.80 12.13
C ASP A 90 26.05 21.51 11.59
N MET A 91 24.91 21.42 12.31
CA MET A 91 23.65 22.01 11.86
C MET A 91 22.88 22.74 12.97
N ASP A 92 21.98 23.65 12.60
CA ASP A 92 21.04 24.27 13.52
C ASP A 92 19.89 23.29 13.85
N TYR A 93 20.22 22.25 14.64
CA TYR A 93 19.27 21.24 15.05
C TYR A 93 18.14 21.77 15.94
N VAL A 94 18.36 22.93 16.58
CA VAL A 94 17.33 23.56 17.45
C VAL A 94 16.18 24.12 16.62
N SER A 95 16.50 24.86 15.56
CA SER A 95 15.49 25.36 14.62
C SER A 95 14.85 24.21 13.87
N TRP A 96 15.65 23.23 13.44
CA TRP A 96 15.12 22.04 12.76
C TRP A 96 14.14 21.24 13.62
N LYS A 97 14.47 21.01 14.90
CA LYS A 97 13.55 20.35 15.84
C LYS A 97 12.21 21.06 15.94
N ARG A 98 12.24 22.41 16.04
CA ARG A 98 11.00 23.22 16.13
C ARG A 98 10.13 23.07 14.86
N GLU A 99 10.76 22.98 13.68
CA GLU A 99 10.06 22.76 12.43
C GLU A 99 9.45 21.34 12.39
N LEU A 100 10.20 20.32 12.83
CA LEU A 100 9.72 18.93 12.92
C LEU A 100 8.54 18.79 13.89
N GLU A 101 8.61 19.46 15.05
CA GLU A 101 7.50 19.47 16.03
C GLU A 101 6.22 20.05 15.41
N LYS A 102 6.34 21.15 14.66
CA LYS A 102 5.20 21.75 13.95
C LYS A 102 4.66 20.82 12.84
N ASP A 103 5.54 20.14 12.13
CA ASP A 103 5.13 19.18 11.10
C ASP A 103 4.44 17.97 11.72
N ALA A 104 4.92 17.47 12.86
CA ALA A 104 4.26 16.41 13.63
C ALA A 104 2.84 16.80 14.07
N GLU A 105 2.64 18.02 14.57
CA GLU A 105 1.33 18.56 14.93
C GLU A 105 0.37 18.61 13.72
N ASN A 106 0.86 19.08 12.56
CA ASN A 106 0.07 19.13 11.33
C ASN A 106 -0.32 17.72 10.84
N LEU A 107 0.60 16.75 10.91
CA LEU A 107 0.33 15.37 10.53
C LEU A 107 -0.64 14.70 11.51
N GLU A 108 -0.57 15.03 12.81
CA GLU A 108 -1.54 14.54 13.79
C GLU A 108 -2.93 15.06 13.50
N LEU A 109 -3.07 16.36 13.23
CA LEU A 109 -4.34 16.95 12.84
C LEU A 109 -4.91 16.28 11.59
N LEU A 110 -4.07 16.04 10.58
CA LEU A 110 -4.46 15.35 9.36
C LEU A 110 -4.92 13.91 9.64
N SER A 111 -4.19 13.16 10.47
CA SER A 111 -4.56 11.80 10.89
C SER A 111 -5.92 11.79 11.62
N LEU A 112 -6.18 12.76 12.49
CA LEU A 112 -7.47 12.91 13.16
C LEU A 112 -8.61 13.20 12.18
N MET A 113 -8.38 14.04 11.17
CA MET A 113 -9.40 14.36 10.16
C MET A 113 -9.81 13.15 9.31
N ILE A 114 -8.91 12.22 9.08
CA ILE A 114 -9.18 11.03 8.27
C ILE A 114 -9.51 9.78 9.09
N ALA A 115 -9.41 9.86 10.42
CA ALA A 115 -9.65 8.72 11.31
C ALA A 115 -11.10 8.18 11.22
N ASP A 116 -12.06 9.06 10.98
CA ASP A 116 -13.48 8.71 10.89
C ASP A 116 -13.87 8.08 9.56
N ILE A 117 -12.95 8.04 8.58
CA ILE A 117 -13.20 7.38 7.29
C ILE A 117 -12.95 5.89 7.45
N THR A 118 -13.96 5.18 7.94
CA THR A 118 -13.98 3.72 8.03
C THR A 118 -14.42 3.11 6.69
N PRO A 119 -14.28 1.79 6.48
CA PRO A 119 -14.76 1.14 5.27
C PRO A 119 -16.24 1.42 4.95
N GLU A 120 -17.08 1.61 5.97
CA GLU A 120 -18.51 1.94 5.83
C GLU A 120 -18.72 3.36 5.29
N HIS A 121 -17.81 4.28 5.61
CA HIS A 121 -17.83 5.68 5.17
C HIS A 121 -16.96 5.95 3.95
N ASP A 122 -16.19 4.95 3.49
CA ASP A 122 -15.40 5.05 2.27
C ASP A 122 -16.30 4.93 1.02
N THR A 123 -16.71 6.07 0.49
CA THR A 123 -17.59 6.15 -0.69
C THR A 123 -17.02 5.42 -1.91
N LYS A 124 -15.70 5.41 -2.08
CA LYS A 124 -15.04 4.73 -3.20
C LYS A 124 -15.17 3.20 -3.05
N LEU A 125 -14.95 2.68 -1.84
CA LEU A 125 -15.15 1.27 -1.54
C LEU A 125 -16.63 0.86 -1.67
N GLN A 126 -17.55 1.68 -1.18
CA GLN A 126 -19.00 1.42 -1.31
C GLN A 126 -19.44 1.40 -2.78
N THR A 127 -18.92 2.33 -3.59
CA THR A 127 -19.15 2.33 -5.03
C THR A 127 -18.60 1.06 -5.71
N LEU A 128 -17.42 0.59 -5.27
CA LEU A 128 -16.87 -0.68 -5.76
C LEU A 128 -17.78 -1.88 -5.41
N PHE A 129 -18.32 -1.92 -4.20
CA PHE A 129 -19.30 -2.96 -3.82
C PHE A 129 -20.54 -2.96 -4.71
N ASP A 130 -21.05 -1.78 -5.05
CA ASP A 130 -22.19 -1.66 -5.96
C ASP A 130 -21.85 -2.11 -7.39
N LEU A 131 -20.65 -1.80 -7.88
CA LEU A 131 -20.17 -2.28 -9.17
C LEU A 131 -20.00 -3.80 -9.20
N ILE A 132 -19.44 -4.38 -8.12
CA ILE A 132 -19.33 -5.85 -7.97
C ILE A 132 -20.72 -6.48 -7.99
N ARG A 133 -21.66 -5.97 -7.20
CA ARG A 133 -23.06 -6.45 -7.17
C ARG A 133 -23.67 -6.42 -8.55
N LYS A 134 -23.62 -5.28 -9.22
CA LYS A 134 -24.15 -5.09 -10.58
C LYS A 134 -23.53 -6.06 -11.58
N LYS A 135 -22.22 -6.28 -11.53
CA LYS A 135 -21.53 -7.22 -12.43
C LYS A 135 -21.95 -8.67 -12.21
N ILE A 136 -22.24 -9.06 -10.97
CA ILE A 136 -22.65 -10.43 -10.62
C ILE A 136 -24.10 -10.67 -10.98
N GLU A 137 -24.98 -9.72 -10.67
CA GLU A 137 -26.42 -9.81 -10.93
C GLU A 137 -26.77 -9.65 -12.43
N HIS A 138 -26.00 -8.79 -13.13
CA HIS A 138 -26.20 -8.47 -14.55
C HIS A 138 -24.87 -8.62 -15.32
N PRO A 139 -24.35 -9.85 -15.48
CA PRO A 139 -23.08 -10.05 -16.17
C PRO A 139 -23.21 -9.68 -17.65
N ILE A 140 -22.18 -8.97 -18.18
CA ILE A 140 -22.10 -8.62 -19.61
C ILE A 140 -22.12 -9.88 -20.47
N ASN A 141 -21.34 -10.89 -20.08
CA ASN A 141 -21.32 -12.20 -20.70
C ASN A 141 -22.05 -13.19 -19.79
N PRO A 142 -23.08 -13.90 -20.25
CA PRO A 142 -23.81 -14.87 -19.43
C PRO A 142 -22.87 -15.87 -18.74
N GLY A 143 -23.03 -16.03 -17.42
CA GLY A 143 -22.22 -16.95 -16.60
C GLY A 143 -20.84 -16.45 -16.21
N ASN A 144 -20.38 -15.33 -16.75
CA ASN A 144 -19.06 -14.78 -16.39
C ASN A 144 -19.15 -13.82 -15.20
N ARG A 145 -18.72 -14.29 -14.02
CA ARG A 145 -18.64 -13.51 -12.77
C ARG A 145 -17.23 -12.99 -12.49
N LYS A 146 -16.26 -13.24 -13.35
CA LYS A 146 -14.87 -12.85 -13.14
C LYS A 146 -14.70 -11.34 -13.10
N LEU A 147 -13.95 -10.88 -12.11
CA LEU A 147 -13.57 -9.49 -11.92
C LEU A 147 -12.07 -9.40 -11.69
N LEU A 148 -11.44 -8.44 -12.35
CA LEU A 148 -10.04 -8.10 -12.16
C LEU A 148 -9.98 -6.63 -11.71
N ILE A 149 -9.36 -6.39 -10.55
CA ILE A 149 -9.22 -5.08 -9.93
C ILE A 149 -7.74 -4.75 -9.86
N PHE A 150 -7.33 -3.66 -10.49
CA PHE A 150 -5.97 -3.16 -10.43
C PHE A 150 -5.87 -1.96 -9.49
N THR A 151 -4.76 -1.88 -8.78
CA THR A 151 -4.36 -0.73 -7.98
C THR A 151 -2.87 -0.48 -8.11
N ALA A 152 -2.46 0.78 -7.96
CA ALA A 152 -1.05 1.16 -8.05
C ALA A 152 -0.25 0.85 -6.78
N PHE A 153 -0.90 0.63 -5.64
CA PHE A 153 -0.25 0.47 -4.33
C PHE A 153 -0.66 -0.83 -3.66
N SER A 154 0.30 -1.57 -3.10
CA SER A 154 0.05 -2.80 -2.36
C SER A 154 -0.78 -2.56 -1.09
N ASP A 155 -0.55 -1.46 -0.38
CA ASP A 155 -1.40 -1.05 0.76
C ASP A 155 -2.89 -0.94 0.36
N THR A 156 -3.17 -0.45 -0.86
CA THR A 156 -4.56 -0.39 -1.36
C THR A 156 -5.06 -1.77 -1.76
N ALA A 157 -4.21 -2.64 -2.33
CA ALA A 157 -4.58 -4.02 -2.65
C ALA A 157 -4.98 -4.77 -1.37
N ASP A 158 -4.18 -4.67 -0.31
CA ASP A 158 -4.45 -5.26 1.00
C ASP A 158 -5.79 -4.78 1.58
N TYR A 159 -6.03 -3.47 1.53
CA TYR A 159 -7.28 -2.88 1.98
C TYR A 159 -8.49 -3.39 1.19
N LEU A 160 -8.36 -3.44 -0.13
CA LEU A 160 -9.41 -3.96 -1.01
C LEU A 160 -9.63 -5.44 -0.75
N TYR A 161 -8.56 -6.24 -0.62
CA TYR A 161 -8.69 -7.66 -0.33
C TYR A 161 -9.43 -7.92 0.98
N ALA A 162 -9.07 -7.21 2.06
CA ALA A 162 -9.72 -7.38 3.36
C ALA A 162 -11.23 -7.11 3.30
N ASN A 163 -11.66 -6.10 2.55
CA ASN A 163 -13.05 -5.67 2.50
C ASN A 163 -13.85 -6.40 1.39
N VAL A 164 -13.29 -6.51 0.19
CA VAL A 164 -13.96 -7.15 -0.96
C VAL A 164 -14.10 -8.65 -0.75
N SER A 165 -13.08 -9.32 -0.18
CA SER A 165 -13.14 -10.77 0.04
C SER A 165 -14.28 -11.14 1.00
N LYS A 166 -14.43 -10.37 2.08
CA LYS A 166 -15.52 -10.54 3.04
C LYS A 166 -16.88 -10.29 2.38
N PHE A 167 -17.04 -9.16 1.71
CA PHE A 167 -18.27 -8.80 1.02
C PHE A 167 -18.68 -9.84 -0.04
N ALA A 168 -17.74 -10.23 -0.91
CA ALA A 168 -18.00 -11.18 -2.00
C ALA A 168 -18.34 -12.58 -1.46
N LYS A 169 -17.66 -13.01 -0.39
CA LYS A 169 -17.92 -14.32 0.24
C LYS A 169 -19.28 -14.36 0.92
N GLU A 170 -19.60 -13.35 1.72
CA GLU A 170 -20.85 -13.30 2.49
C GLU A 170 -22.09 -13.11 1.60
N LYS A 171 -21.98 -12.29 0.56
CA LYS A 171 -23.14 -11.96 -0.29
C LYS A 171 -23.35 -12.91 -1.45
N PHE A 172 -22.27 -13.45 -2.04
CA PHE A 172 -22.35 -14.19 -3.31
C PHE A 172 -21.64 -15.54 -3.26
N GLY A 173 -20.96 -15.90 -2.18
CA GLY A 173 -20.20 -17.13 -2.05
C GLY A 173 -18.94 -17.18 -2.93
N LEU A 174 -18.48 -16.03 -3.46
CA LEU A 174 -17.36 -15.93 -4.39
C LEU A 174 -16.02 -15.98 -3.68
N ASN A 175 -15.02 -16.50 -4.38
CA ASN A 175 -13.65 -16.53 -3.90
C ASN A 175 -12.84 -15.37 -4.47
N THR A 176 -12.05 -14.76 -3.60
CA THR A 176 -11.17 -13.63 -3.93
C THR A 176 -9.73 -14.04 -3.70
N ALA A 177 -8.84 -13.54 -4.55
CA ALA A 177 -7.41 -13.60 -4.35
C ALA A 177 -6.78 -12.21 -4.55
N GLU A 178 -5.63 -12.03 -3.92
CA GLU A 178 -4.77 -10.87 -4.05
C GLU A 178 -3.38 -11.32 -4.48
N VAL A 179 -2.76 -10.58 -5.39
CA VAL A 179 -1.37 -10.76 -5.81
C VAL A 179 -0.69 -9.41 -5.94
N THR A 180 0.38 -9.21 -5.19
CA THR A 180 1.26 -8.05 -5.24
C THR A 180 2.69 -8.48 -5.60
N GLY A 181 3.57 -7.55 -6.02
CA GLY A 181 4.86 -7.91 -6.62
C GLY A 181 5.87 -8.54 -5.66
N VAL A 182 5.74 -8.33 -4.37
CA VAL A 182 6.82 -8.60 -3.39
C VAL A 182 6.44 -9.61 -2.31
N VAL A 183 5.15 -9.72 -1.99
CA VAL A 183 4.66 -10.55 -0.89
C VAL A 183 3.91 -11.76 -1.45
N GLU A 184 3.96 -12.89 -0.74
CA GLU A 184 3.13 -14.04 -1.06
C GLU A 184 1.65 -13.61 -1.13
N GLY A 185 0.97 -13.99 -2.21
CA GLY A 185 -0.42 -13.63 -2.45
C GLY A 185 -1.36 -14.16 -1.35
N LYS A 186 -2.60 -13.67 -1.35
CA LYS A 186 -3.65 -14.09 -0.42
C LYS A 186 -4.83 -14.69 -1.18
N THR A 187 -5.54 -15.64 -0.57
CA THR A 187 -6.74 -16.21 -1.17
C THR A 187 -7.75 -16.65 -0.09
N THR A 188 -9.03 -16.53 -0.42
CA THR A 188 -10.12 -17.02 0.44
C THR A 188 -10.34 -18.53 0.33
N ILE A 189 -9.65 -19.23 -0.57
CA ILE A 189 -9.76 -20.69 -0.75
C ILE A 189 -8.83 -21.38 0.25
N PRO A 190 -9.35 -22.15 1.20
CA PRO A 190 -8.51 -22.83 2.19
C PRO A 190 -7.50 -23.77 1.53
N LYS A 191 -6.26 -23.75 2.03
CA LYS A 191 -5.14 -24.63 1.59
C LYS A 191 -4.72 -24.45 0.12
N LEU A 192 -5.26 -23.48 -0.61
CA LEU A 192 -4.76 -23.14 -1.93
C LEU A 192 -3.46 -22.35 -1.74
N ARG A 193 -2.42 -22.74 -2.45
CA ARG A 193 -1.19 -21.97 -2.50
C ARG A 193 -1.43 -20.67 -3.25
N ALA A 194 -1.03 -19.54 -2.65
CA ALA A 194 -1.31 -18.21 -3.18
C ALA A 194 -0.18 -17.64 -4.05
N ASP A 195 0.65 -18.51 -4.65
CA ASP A 195 1.62 -18.06 -5.65
C ASP A 195 0.93 -17.59 -6.94
N LEU A 196 1.59 -16.69 -7.66
CA LEU A 196 1.05 -16.06 -8.87
C LEU A 196 0.50 -17.07 -9.89
N ASN A 197 1.24 -18.13 -10.18
CA ASN A 197 0.84 -19.10 -11.20
C ASN A 197 -0.41 -19.88 -10.78
N THR A 198 -0.48 -20.33 -9.53
CA THR A 198 -1.65 -21.04 -8.98
C THR A 198 -2.87 -20.13 -8.95
N VAL A 199 -2.72 -18.88 -8.51
CA VAL A 199 -3.80 -17.89 -8.48
C VAL A 199 -4.32 -17.61 -9.89
N LEU A 200 -3.44 -17.34 -10.87
CA LEU A 200 -3.84 -17.10 -12.26
C LEU A 200 -4.49 -18.32 -12.90
N THR A 201 -4.00 -19.53 -12.60
CA THR A 201 -4.60 -20.79 -13.08
C THR A 201 -6.01 -20.98 -12.53
N CYS A 202 -6.25 -20.65 -11.25
CA CYS A 202 -7.57 -20.72 -10.65
C CYS A 202 -8.50 -19.57 -11.09
N PHE A 203 -7.95 -18.41 -11.44
CA PHE A 203 -8.71 -17.27 -11.95
C PHE A 203 -9.13 -17.47 -13.42
N SER A 204 -8.23 -17.99 -14.26
CA SER A 204 -8.47 -18.22 -15.70
C SER A 204 -8.30 -19.71 -16.06
N PRO A 205 -9.18 -20.60 -15.58
CA PRO A 205 -8.96 -22.04 -15.65
C PRO A 205 -8.83 -22.58 -17.07
N ILE A 206 -9.61 -22.05 -18.02
CA ILE A 206 -9.60 -22.51 -19.39
C ILE A 206 -8.31 -22.09 -20.10
N SER A 207 -7.95 -20.80 -20.05
CA SER A 207 -6.78 -20.26 -20.77
C SER A 207 -5.46 -20.74 -20.20
N LYS A 208 -5.40 -21.04 -18.89
CA LYS A 208 -4.20 -21.54 -18.21
C LYS A 208 -4.13 -23.07 -18.11
N GLY A 209 -5.07 -23.81 -18.72
CA GLY A 209 -5.03 -25.26 -18.70
C GLY A 209 -5.11 -25.87 -17.30
N LYS A 210 -6.01 -25.38 -16.46
CA LYS A 210 -6.12 -25.80 -15.05
C LYS A 210 -6.25 -27.32 -14.88
N ASP A 211 -6.97 -27.99 -15.77
CA ASP A 211 -7.16 -29.45 -15.72
C ASP A 211 -5.85 -30.22 -15.80
N ILE A 212 -4.84 -29.64 -16.46
CA ILE A 212 -3.49 -30.20 -16.60
C ILE A 212 -2.63 -29.82 -15.40
N LEU A 213 -2.66 -28.55 -14.98
CA LEU A 213 -1.80 -28.01 -13.94
C LEU A 213 -2.25 -28.36 -12.53
N LEU A 214 -3.56 -28.45 -12.31
CA LEU A 214 -4.19 -28.75 -11.01
C LEU A 214 -5.28 -29.82 -11.19
N PRO A 215 -4.92 -31.05 -11.55
CA PRO A 215 -5.89 -32.11 -11.89
C PRO A 215 -6.77 -32.42 -10.67
N GLY A 216 -8.08 -32.46 -10.90
CA GLY A 216 -9.09 -32.76 -9.86
C GLY A 216 -9.38 -31.60 -8.90
N SER A 217 -8.75 -30.43 -9.05
CA SER A 217 -9.03 -29.28 -8.21
C SER A 217 -10.31 -28.56 -8.65
N SER A 218 -11.25 -28.39 -7.73
CA SER A 218 -12.45 -27.54 -7.92
C SER A 218 -12.21 -26.07 -7.55
N ALA A 219 -11.00 -25.70 -7.12
CA ALA A 219 -10.67 -24.35 -6.71
C ALA A 219 -10.87 -23.37 -7.87
N GLU A 220 -11.65 -22.32 -7.66
CA GLU A 220 -11.89 -21.27 -8.64
C GLU A 220 -11.91 -19.91 -7.95
N ILE A 221 -11.18 -18.95 -8.51
CA ILE A 221 -11.11 -17.57 -8.05
C ILE A 221 -11.99 -16.74 -8.96
N ASP A 222 -12.90 -15.99 -8.38
CA ASP A 222 -13.86 -15.15 -9.09
C ASP A 222 -13.39 -13.70 -9.19
N ILE A 223 -12.76 -13.20 -8.11
CA ILE A 223 -12.27 -11.83 -8.01
C ILE A 223 -10.75 -11.88 -7.78
N LEU A 224 -10.00 -11.22 -8.64
CA LEU A 224 -8.57 -11.07 -8.51
C LEU A 224 -8.23 -9.59 -8.31
N ILE A 225 -7.51 -9.31 -7.24
CA ILE A 225 -6.99 -7.97 -6.91
C ILE A 225 -5.48 -8.02 -7.11
N GLY A 226 -4.92 -7.04 -7.81
CA GLY A 226 -3.50 -7.03 -8.07
C GLY A 226 -2.92 -5.66 -8.32
N THR A 227 -1.60 -5.59 -8.21
CA THR A 227 -0.80 -4.44 -8.60
C THR A 227 -0.21 -4.65 -10.01
N ASP A 228 0.65 -3.76 -10.45
CA ASP A 228 1.26 -3.80 -11.79
C ASP A 228 2.03 -5.10 -12.09
N CYS A 229 2.41 -5.87 -11.08
CA CYS A 229 3.06 -7.18 -11.26
C CYS A 229 2.24 -8.17 -12.08
N ILE A 230 0.91 -8.01 -12.15
CA ILE A 230 0.02 -8.85 -12.96
C ILE A 230 -0.13 -8.28 -14.39
N SER A 231 0.13 -6.99 -14.60
CA SER A 231 -0.10 -6.31 -15.88
C SER A 231 0.98 -6.61 -16.92
N GLU A 232 2.21 -6.95 -16.48
CA GLU A 232 3.34 -7.17 -17.37
C GLU A 232 3.59 -8.68 -17.65
N GLY A 233 3.56 -9.07 -18.93
CA GLY A 233 4.05 -10.36 -19.39
C GLY A 233 3.17 -11.58 -19.10
N GLN A 234 1.90 -11.40 -18.77
CA GLN A 234 0.95 -12.51 -18.53
C GLN A 234 0.13 -12.83 -19.79
N ASN A 235 0.78 -13.51 -20.74
CA ASN A 235 0.10 -14.12 -21.91
C ASN A 235 -0.34 -15.55 -21.61
#